data_cadf125dfab78a478c74db2aa170f53e
#
_entry.id   cadf125dfab78a478c74db2aa170f53e
#
_cell.length_a   1.000
_cell.length_b   1.000
_cell.length_c   1.000
_cell.angle_alpha   90.00
_cell.angle_beta   90.00
_cell.angle_gamma   90.00
#
_symmetry.space_group_name_H-M   'P 1'
#
loop_
_entity.id
_entity.type
_entity.pdbx_description
1 polymer ?
#
loop_
_entity_poly.entity_id
_entity_poly.type
_entity_poly.pdbx_seq_one_letter_code
_entity_poly.pdbx_strand_id
1 'polypeptide(L)'
;MLNRWFGKKPEISPPASVQGPAGPRVLRHSGGWAALRRRLEADSGLCTIDMGYTSPSNINYLTSLGHSIFLADVVHDACTGNWQTGIGPDGNPVWNVEGFLSQSLNFSGRTFDVVLLWTALDYLPEALVAPVVERLFEATNPDGQVLAFFHTRTQGEETAHCRFHLTAGDDVGGIASEFEGSNVKKRYLGSLARDSF
;
A
#
# COMPACT_ATOMS: atom_id res chain seq x y z
N MET A 1 -36.62 -53.72 -8.98
CA MET A 1 -36.57 -52.81 -7.84
C MET A 1 -35.15 -52.30 -7.72
N LEU A 2 -34.86 -51.23 -8.43
CA LEU A 2 -33.53 -50.57 -8.42
C LEU A 2 -33.79 -49.07 -8.62
N ASN A 3 -34.08 -48.36 -7.55
CA ASN A 3 -34.16 -46.91 -7.54
C ASN A 3 -33.99 -46.43 -6.11
N ARG A 4 -32.77 -46.04 -5.72
CA ARG A 4 -32.53 -45.11 -4.60
C ARG A 4 -31.02 -44.95 -4.36
N TRP A 5 -30.34 -44.25 -5.26
CA TRP A 5 -29.03 -43.69 -4.88
C TRP A 5 -28.66 -42.53 -5.80
N PHE A 6 -29.45 -41.48 -5.73
CA PHE A 6 -28.98 -40.15 -6.12
C PHE A 6 -29.03 -39.26 -4.88
N GLY A 7 -27.93 -39.27 -4.13
CA GLY A 7 -27.70 -38.32 -3.07
C GLY A 7 -27.67 -36.92 -3.65
N LYS A 8 -28.45 -36.00 -3.05
CA LYS A 8 -28.41 -34.57 -3.34
C LYS A 8 -26.96 -34.11 -3.28
N LYS A 9 -26.46 -33.52 -4.39
CA LYS A 9 -25.23 -32.75 -4.43
C LYS A 9 -25.31 -31.65 -3.36
N PRO A 10 -24.31 -31.48 -2.48
CA PRO A 10 -24.30 -30.33 -1.60
C PRO A 10 -24.21 -29.06 -2.46
N GLU A 11 -25.15 -28.19 -2.28
CA GLU A 11 -25.16 -26.83 -2.83
C GLU A 11 -23.99 -26.08 -2.16
N ILE A 12 -22.90 -25.92 -2.90
CA ILE A 12 -21.77 -25.07 -2.47
C ILE A 12 -22.25 -23.65 -2.62
N SER A 13 -22.69 -23.06 -1.53
CA SER A 13 -22.92 -21.62 -1.45
C SER A 13 -21.63 -20.91 -1.84
N PRO A 14 -21.68 -19.90 -2.72
CA PRO A 14 -20.49 -19.12 -3.02
C PRO A 14 -19.94 -18.50 -1.73
N PRO A 15 -18.61 -18.41 -1.56
CA PRO A 15 -18.04 -17.80 -0.37
C PRO A 15 -18.61 -16.39 -0.22
N ALA A 16 -19.09 -16.08 0.97
CA ALA A 16 -19.56 -14.75 1.31
C ALA A 16 -18.46 -13.77 0.93
N SER A 17 -18.79 -12.83 0.05
CA SER A 17 -17.90 -11.71 -0.28
C SER A 17 -17.59 -11.00 1.05
N VAL A 18 -16.34 -11.01 1.45
CA VAL A 18 -15.84 -10.21 2.58
C VAL A 18 -15.98 -8.75 2.14
N GLN A 19 -17.16 -8.19 2.39
CA GLN A 19 -17.38 -6.77 2.32
C GLN A 19 -16.71 -6.19 3.57
N GLY A 20 -15.48 -5.70 3.42
CA GLY A 20 -14.88 -4.83 4.42
C GLY A 20 -15.78 -3.58 4.59
N PRO A 21 -15.72 -2.88 5.72
CA PRO A 21 -16.55 -1.72 6.00
C PRO A 21 -16.37 -0.68 4.89
N ALA A 22 -17.39 -0.53 4.06
CA ALA A 22 -17.41 0.43 2.98
C ALA A 22 -17.80 1.80 3.55
N GLY A 23 -16.83 2.50 4.12
CA GLY A 23 -16.98 3.93 4.36
C GLY A 23 -17.19 4.69 3.03
N PRO A 24 -17.76 5.90 3.05
CA PRO A 24 -17.96 6.67 1.84
C PRO A 24 -16.60 6.96 1.17
N ARG A 25 -16.51 6.68 -0.14
CA ARG A 25 -15.33 7.01 -0.94
C ARG A 25 -15.26 8.52 -1.12
N VAL A 26 -14.18 9.13 -0.65
CA VAL A 26 -13.89 10.54 -0.87
C VAL A 26 -12.97 10.68 -2.07
N LEU A 27 -13.41 11.38 -3.11
CA LEU A 27 -12.60 11.69 -4.28
C LEU A 27 -11.81 12.99 -4.02
N ARG A 28 -10.53 12.96 -4.36
CA ARG A 28 -9.64 14.13 -4.24
C ARG A 28 -8.83 14.28 -5.52
N HIS A 29 -8.82 15.48 -6.08
CA HIS A 29 -7.98 15.80 -7.22
C HIS A 29 -6.49 15.68 -6.86
N SER A 30 -5.73 15.04 -7.76
CA SER A 30 -4.29 14.84 -7.58
C SER A 30 -3.54 15.10 -8.89
N GLY A 31 -2.80 16.21 -8.94
CA GLY A 31 -1.92 16.52 -10.07
C GLY A 31 -0.82 15.46 -10.26
N GLY A 32 -0.31 14.88 -9.17
CA GLY A 32 0.65 13.78 -9.24
C GLY A 32 0.05 12.52 -9.89
N TRP A 33 -1.18 12.17 -9.51
CA TRP A 33 -1.89 11.07 -10.15
C TRP A 33 -2.19 11.38 -11.62
N ALA A 34 -2.67 12.58 -11.94
CA ALA A 34 -2.94 12.98 -13.31
C ALA A 34 -1.70 12.87 -14.22
N ALA A 35 -0.52 13.19 -13.70
CA ALA A 35 0.73 13.05 -14.43
C ALA A 35 1.12 11.57 -14.63
N LEU A 36 1.05 10.78 -13.58
CA LEU A 36 1.36 9.35 -13.61
C LEU A 36 0.37 8.58 -14.50
N ARG A 37 -0.93 8.90 -14.43
CA ARG A 37 -1.96 8.29 -15.25
C ARG A 37 -1.67 8.45 -16.75
N ARG A 38 -1.25 9.65 -17.20
CA ARG A 38 -0.88 9.87 -18.60
C ARG A 38 0.24 8.96 -19.07
N ARG A 39 1.23 8.68 -18.20
CA ARG A 39 2.30 7.72 -18.50
C ARG A 39 1.76 6.31 -18.59
N LEU A 40 0.92 5.89 -17.61
CA LEU A 40 0.31 4.57 -17.62
C LEU A 40 -0.58 4.32 -18.86
N GLU A 41 -1.21 5.36 -19.38
CA GLU A 41 -2.03 5.26 -20.61
C GLU A 41 -1.19 5.30 -21.90
N ALA A 42 -0.02 5.92 -21.87
CA ALA A 42 0.85 6.04 -23.03
C ALA A 42 1.79 4.84 -23.22
N ASP A 43 2.29 4.28 -22.11
CA ASP A 43 3.23 3.16 -22.11
C ASP A 43 2.47 1.85 -21.92
N SER A 44 3.10 0.72 -22.24
CA SER A 44 2.55 -0.61 -22.01
C SER A 44 3.56 -1.50 -21.29
N GLY A 45 3.07 -2.50 -20.56
CA GLY A 45 3.91 -3.51 -19.92
C GLY A 45 4.72 -3.00 -18.73
N LEU A 46 4.37 -1.83 -18.16
CA LEU A 46 5.06 -1.32 -16.98
C LEU A 46 4.87 -2.24 -15.77
N CYS A 47 5.90 -2.34 -14.95
CA CYS A 47 5.87 -3.05 -13.68
C CYS A 47 5.59 -2.06 -12.55
N THR A 48 4.44 -2.20 -11.88
CA THR A 48 4.01 -1.32 -10.81
C THR A 48 4.09 -2.04 -9.47
N ILE A 49 4.56 -1.36 -8.43
CA ILE A 49 4.39 -1.81 -7.04
C ILE A 49 3.37 -0.92 -6.31
N ASP A 50 2.38 -1.54 -5.66
CA ASP A 50 1.40 -0.88 -4.79
C ASP A 50 1.74 -1.22 -3.33
N MET A 51 2.16 -0.20 -2.58
CA MET A 51 2.68 -0.30 -1.21
C MET A 51 1.60 -0.13 -0.15
N GLY A 52 0.36 -0.05 -0.56
CA GLY A 52 -0.76 0.18 0.34
C GLY A 52 -1.65 -1.05 0.52
N TYR A 53 -2.70 -0.84 1.30
CA TYR A 53 -3.74 -1.84 1.47
C TYR A 53 -4.37 -2.22 0.11
N THR A 54 -4.37 -3.50 -0.19
CA THR A 54 -4.80 -4.03 -1.49
C THR A 54 -6.15 -3.48 -1.95
N SER A 55 -6.17 -2.91 -3.15
CA SER A 55 -7.38 -2.41 -3.81
C SER A 55 -7.67 -3.22 -5.07
N PRO A 56 -8.74 -4.03 -5.11
CA PRO A 56 -9.14 -4.73 -6.33
C PRO A 56 -9.36 -3.78 -7.52
N SER A 57 -9.80 -2.55 -7.27
CA SER A 57 -9.95 -1.54 -8.33
C SER A 57 -8.61 -1.10 -8.91
N ASN A 58 -7.54 -0.99 -8.12
CA ASN A 58 -6.20 -0.68 -8.60
C ASN A 58 -5.65 -1.81 -9.46
N ILE A 59 -5.81 -3.05 -8.98
CA ILE A 59 -5.41 -4.24 -9.74
C ILE A 59 -6.09 -4.25 -11.11
N ASN A 60 -7.42 -4.14 -11.12
CA ASN A 60 -8.19 -4.16 -12.36
C ASN A 60 -7.82 -2.99 -13.29
N TYR A 61 -7.64 -1.79 -12.75
CA TYR A 61 -7.27 -0.62 -13.54
C TYR A 61 -5.91 -0.82 -14.22
N LEU A 62 -4.87 -1.15 -13.46
CA LEU A 62 -3.51 -1.32 -14.00
C LEU A 62 -3.41 -2.49 -14.97
N THR A 63 -4.03 -3.62 -14.64
CA THR A 63 -4.02 -4.79 -15.54
C THR A 63 -4.84 -4.58 -16.80
N SER A 64 -5.92 -3.77 -16.76
CA SER A 64 -6.68 -3.42 -17.97
C SER A 64 -5.88 -2.55 -18.94
N LEU A 65 -4.89 -1.80 -18.46
CA LEU A 65 -3.93 -1.05 -19.27
C LEU A 65 -2.73 -1.91 -19.74
N GLY A 66 -2.69 -3.19 -19.35
CA GLY A 66 -1.61 -4.11 -19.73
C GLY A 66 -0.38 -4.07 -18.84
N HIS A 67 -0.48 -3.47 -17.64
CA HIS A 67 0.63 -3.43 -16.68
C HIS A 67 0.61 -4.62 -15.72
N SER A 68 1.78 -4.96 -15.19
CA SER A 68 1.89 -5.88 -14.06
C SER A 68 1.88 -5.13 -12.74
N ILE A 69 1.35 -5.78 -11.69
CA ILE A 69 1.30 -5.18 -10.36
C ILE A 69 1.87 -6.15 -9.32
N PHE A 70 2.72 -5.63 -8.47
CA PHE A 70 3.21 -6.27 -7.26
C PHE A 70 2.57 -5.57 -6.05
N LEU A 71 2.14 -6.32 -5.06
CA LEU A 71 1.44 -5.80 -3.88
C LEU A 71 2.30 -6.01 -2.64
N ALA A 72 2.47 -4.96 -1.84
CA ALA A 72 3.16 -5.01 -0.56
C ALA A 72 2.51 -4.02 0.42
N ASP A 73 1.93 -4.49 1.50
CA ASP A 73 1.37 -3.63 2.55
C ASP A 73 2.38 -3.46 3.69
N VAL A 74 3.35 -2.58 3.47
CA VAL A 74 4.45 -2.36 4.42
C VAL A 74 4.00 -1.79 5.77
N VAL A 75 2.88 -1.05 5.79
CA VAL A 75 2.33 -0.51 7.04
C VAL A 75 1.72 -1.63 7.86
N HIS A 76 0.93 -2.49 7.22
CA HIS A 76 0.38 -3.68 7.86
C HIS A 76 1.49 -4.58 8.42
N ASP A 77 2.48 -4.90 7.60
CA ASP A 77 3.60 -5.77 7.99
C ASP A 77 4.40 -5.16 9.15
N ALA A 78 4.65 -3.85 9.13
CA ALA A 78 5.37 -3.17 10.20
C ALA A 78 4.59 -3.18 11.53
N CYS A 79 3.24 -3.16 11.47
CA CYS A 79 2.39 -3.13 12.65
C CYS A 79 2.07 -4.51 13.23
N THR A 80 1.99 -5.53 12.39
CA THR A 80 1.58 -6.88 12.80
C THR A 80 2.75 -7.82 13.03
N GLY A 81 3.91 -7.56 12.41
CA GLY A 81 5.11 -8.34 12.59
C GLY A 81 5.84 -8.07 13.91
N ASN A 82 6.65 -9.01 14.36
CA ASN A 82 7.44 -8.89 15.57
C ASN A 82 8.86 -8.35 15.25
N TRP A 83 8.92 -7.10 14.81
CA TRP A 83 10.16 -6.49 14.32
C TRP A 83 10.95 -5.75 15.41
N GLN A 84 10.30 -5.40 16.52
CA GLN A 84 10.96 -4.77 17.65
C GLN A 84 11.67 -5.82 18.48
N THR A 85 13.00 -5.74 18.56
CA THR A 85 13.86 -6.73 19.25
C THR A 85 14.23 -6.34 20.67
N GLY A 86 13.98 -5.09 21.07
CA GLY A 86 14.30 -4.60 22.40
C GLY A 86 14.17 -3.07 22.53
N ILE A 87 14.74 -2.56 23.59
CA ILE A 87 14.87 -1.12 23.85
C ILE A 87 16.35 -0.80 23.94
N GLY A 88 16.79 0.21 23.21
CA GLY A 88 18.17 0.68 23.22
C GLY A 88 18.54 1.45 24.50
N PRO A 89 19.82 1.76 24.70
CA PRO A 89 20.30 2.54 25.86
C PRO A 89 19.70 3.96 25.92
N ASP A 90 19.26 4.49 24.80
CA ASP A 90 18.59 5.78 24.62
C ASP A 90 17.08 5.73 24.91
N GLY A 91 16.55 4.55 25.28
CA GLY A 91 15.13 4.32 25.51
C GLY A 91 14.30 4.12 24.25
N ASN A 92 14.93 4.14 23.07
CA ASN A 92 14.22 3.94 21.80
C ASN A 92 14.09 2.46 21.43
N PRO A 93 13.01 2.07 20.71
CA PRO A 93 12.86 0.72 20.19
C PRO A 93 13.99 0.34 19.24
N VAL A 94 14.54 -0.85 19.41
CA VAL A 94 15.48 -1.46 18.46
C VAL A 94 14.70 -2.32 17.49
N TRP A 95 14.92 -2.10 16.20
CA TRP A 95 14.18 -2.76 15.12
C TRP A 95 15.08 -3.74 14.35
N ASN A 96 14.55 -4.91 14.03
CA ASN A 96 15.13 -5.85 13.08
C ASN A 96 14.83 -5.38 11.65
N VAL A 97 15.55 -4.37 11.21
CA VAL A 97 15.37 -3.74 9.89
C VAL A 97 15.64 -4.74 8.76
N GLU A 98 16.72 -5.50 8.85
CA GLU A 98 17.10 -6.50 7.83
C GLU A 98 16.02 -7.59 7.70
N GLY A 99 15.55 -8.11 8.82
CA GLY A 99 14.46 -9.10 8.84
C GLY A 99 13.18 -8.53 8.20
N PHE A 100 12.83 -7.30 8.54
CA PHE A 100 11.67 -6.61 7.95
C PHE A 100 11.81 -6.48 6.44
N LEU A 101 12.92 -5.92 5.94
CA LEU A 101 13.12 -5.72 4.50
C LEU A 101 13.14 -7.04 3.73
N SER A 102 13.81 -8.06 4.27
CA SER A 102 13.92 -9.37 3.61
C SER A 102 12.57 -10.10 3.50
N GLN A 103 11.67 -9.88 4.46
CA GLN A 103 10.35 -10.50 4.47
C GLN A 103 9.30 -9.66 3.73
N SER A 104 9.21 -8.37 4.00
CA SER A 104 8.15 -7.50 3.48
C SER A 104 8.47 -6.88 2.12
N LEU A 105 9.77 -6.70 1.79
CA LEU A 105 10.24 -6.08 0.55
C LEU A 105 11.21 -6.99 -0.22
N ASN A 106 10.92 -8.28 -0.23
CA ASN A 106 11.63 -9.23 -1.08
C ASN A 106 11.06 -9.22 -2.49
N PHE A 107 11.68 -8.49 -3.36
CA PHE A 107 11.24 -8.36 -4.76
C PHE A 107 11.74 -9.49 -5.67
N SER A 108 12.56 -10.41 -5.18
CA SER A 108 13.12 -11.53 -5.95
C SER A 108 13.81 -11.08 -7.26
N GLY A 109 14.53 -9.96 -7.19
CA GLY A 109 15.23 -9.37 -8.33
C GLY A 109 14.34 -8.58 -9.31
N ARG A 110 13.07 -8.38 -9.01
CA ARG A 110 12.19 -7.50 -9.81
C ARG A 110 12.55 -6.05 -9.59
N THR A 111 12.36 -5.27 -10.67
CA THR A 111 12.43 -3.82 -10.65
C THR A 111 11.10 -3.21 -11.09
N PHE A 112 10.87 -1.95 -10.75
CA PHE A 112 9.59 -1.30 -10.93
C PHE A 112 9.74 0.00 -11.72
N ASP A 113 8.81 0.25 -12.62
CA ASP A 113 8.69 1.50 -13.37
C ASP A 113 7.83 2.51 -12.62
N VAL A 114 6.93 2.01 -11.75
CA VAL A 114 6.01 2.84 -10.96
C VAL A 114 5.92 2.31 -9.54
N VAL A 115 6.07 3.22 -8.57
CA VAL A 115 5.89 2.96 -7.13
C VAL A 115 4.71 3.78 -6.62
N LEU A 116 3.66 3.10 -6.17
CA LEU A 116 2.51 3.72 -5.51
C LEU A 116 2.71 3.60 -4.00
N LEU A 117 3.29 4.64 -3.41
CA LEU A 117 3.68 4.65 -2.00
C LEU A 117 2.55 5.15 -1.08
N TRP A 118 1.58 5.87 -1.65
CA TRP A 118 0.45 6.45 -0.94
C TRP A 118 0.92 7.28 0.27
N THR A 119 0.31 7.05 1.42
CA THR A 119 0.70 7.67 2.70
C THR A 119 1.54 6.75 3.59
N ALA A 120 2.11 5.68 3.04
CA ALA A 120 2.78 4.66 3.85
C ALA A 120 3.90 5.23 4.74
N LEU A 121 4.66 6.20 4.25
CA LEU A 121 5.76 6.80 5.03
C LEU A 121 5.28 7.56 6.28
N ASP A 122 4.05 8.07 6.28
CA ASP A 122 3.47 8.75 7.45
C ASP A 122 3.15 7.77 8.60
N TYR A 123 3.06 6.47 8.32
CA TYR A 123 2.64 5.44 9.28
C TYR A 123 3.73 4.44 9.63
N LEU A 124 4.82 4.39 8.88
CA LEU A 124 5.95 3.52 9.22
C LEU A 124 6.66 4.01 10.49
N PRO A 125 7.16 3.10 11.34
CA PRO A 125 8.13 3.43 12.37
C PRO A 125 9.33 4.16 11.79
N GLU A 126 9.85 5.15 12.52
CA GLU A 126 10.95 6.01 12.03
C GLU A 126 12.17 5.22 11.57
N ALA A 127 12.54 4.19 12.34
CA ALA A 127 13.66 3.33 12.01
C ALA A 127 13.52 2.57 10.68
N LEU A 128 12.29 2.41 10.17
CA LEU A 128 12.03 1.70 8.92
C LEU A 128 11.90 2.61 7.70
N VAL A 129 11.75 3.94 7.89
CA VAL A 129 11.48 4.85 6.76
C VAL A 129 12.63 4.91 5.78
N ALA A 130 13.83 5.29 6.24
CA ALA A 130 15.00 5.40 5.38
C ALA A 130 15.34 4.06 4.71
N PRO A 131 15.40 2.92 5.43
CA PRO A 131 15.65 1.61 4.82
C PRO A 131 14.61 1.21 3.76
N VAL A 132 13.31 1.52 3.99
CA VAL A 132 12.26 1.23 3.00
C VAL A 132 12.45 2.09 1.74
N VAL A 133 12.74 3.38 1.91
CA VAL A 133 12.99 4.27 0.77
C VAL A 133 14.22 3.84 -0.03
N GLU A 134 15.32 3.50 0.64
CA GLU A 134 16.54 2.98 0.01
C GLU A 134 16.25 1.70 -0.78
N ARG A 135 15.53 0.76 -0.17
CA ARG A 135 15.14 -0.50 -0.82
C ARG A 135 14.27 -0.30 -2.05
N LEU A 136 13.34 0.66 -1.99
CA LEU A 136 12.51 1.03 -3.15
C LEU A 136 13.32 1.73 -4.23
N PHE A 137 14.24 2.62 -3.85
CA PHE A 137 15.13 3.28 -4.80
C PHE A 137 15.99 2.26 -5.58
N GLU A 138 16.58 1.28 -4.90
CA GLU A 138 17.34 0.19 -5.53
C GLU A 138 16.51 -0.65 -6.50
N ALA A 139 15.21 -0.80 -6.20
CA ALA A 139 14.29 -1.60 -7.00
C ALA A 139 13.55 -0.78 -8.07
N THR A 140 13.77 0.53 -8.14
CA THR A 140 13.14 1.39 -9.14
C THR A 140 14.01 1.49 -10.38
N ASN A 141 13.42 1.25 -11.56
CA ASN A 141 14.11 1.39 -12.83
C ASN A 141 14.56 2.84 -13.07
N PRO A 142 15.63 3.07 -13.87
CA PRO A 142 15.90 4.42 -14.40
C PRO A 142 14.62 5.00 -15.02
N ASP A 143 14.36 6.28 -14.77
CA ASP A 143 13.12 6.97 -15.16
C ASP A 143 11.83 6.45 -14.51
N GLY A 144 11.93 5.57 -13.51
CA GLY A 144 10.83 5.13 -12.69
C GLY A 144 10.18 6.31 -11.95
N GLN A 145 8.87 6.21 -11.69
CA GLN A 145 8.11 7.28 -11.03
C GLN A 145 7.53 6.79 -9.71
N VAL A 146 7.56 7.66 -8.71
CA VAL A 146 7.00 7.41 -7.39
C VAL A 146 5.82 8.36 -7.16
N LEU A 147 4.66 7.80 -6.81
CA LEU A 147 3.53 8.57 -6.31
C LEU A 147 3.45 8.40 -4.79
N ALA A 148 3.67 9.48 -4.07
CA ALA A 148 3.56 9.51 -2.61
C ALA A 148 2.66 10.67 -2.18
N PHE A 149 1.87 10.43 -1.13
CA PHE A 149 1.07 11.44 -0.46
C PHE A 149 1.56 11.62 0.97
N PHE A 150 1.47 12.84 1.45
CA PHE A 150 1.83 13.18 2.81
C PHE A 150 0.71 13.99 3.44
N HIS A 151 0.43 13.70 4.70
CA HIS A 151 -0.53 14.51 5.43
C HIS A 151 0.10 15.83 5.83
N THR A 152 -0.64 16.92 5.61
CA THR A 152 -0.23 18.26 6.05
C THR A 152 -0.64 18.57 7.49
N ARG A 153 -1.50 17.71 8.08
CA ARG A 153 -2.00 17.86 9.45
C ARG A 153 -1.60 16.66 10.30
N THR A 154 -1.34 16.89 11.57
CA THR A 154 -0.94 15.85 12.53
C THR A 154 -2.10 15.09 13.16
N GLN A 155 -3.32 15.65 13.14
CA GLN A 155 -4.51 15.11 13.80
C GLN A 155 -5.77 15.41 12.99
N GLY A 156 -6.80 14.59 13.20
CA GLY A 156 -8.12 14.72 12.60
C GLY A 156 -8.51 13.51 11.75
N GLU A 157 -9.79 13.41 11.39
CA GLU A 157 -10.32 12.32 10.53
C GLU A 157 -9.62 12.24 9.17
N GLU A 158 -9.17 13.38 8.64
CA GLU A 158 -8.42 13.46 7.38
C GLU A 158 -7.05 12.77 7.44
N THR A 159 -6.61 12.38 8.63
CA THR A 159 -5.32 11.73 8.87
C THR A 159 -5.45 10.24 9.16
N ALA A 160 -6.62 9.65 8.92
CA ALA A 160 -6.80 8.21 9.01
C ALA A 160 -6.00 7.50 7.90
N HIS A 161 -5.47 6.32 8.22
CA HIS A 161 -4.88 5.46 7.19
C HIS A 161 -5.96 5.07 6.18
N CYS A 162 -5.73 5.35 4.92
CA CYS A 162 -6.73 5.17 3.87
C CYS A 162 -6.30 4.09 2.88
N ARG A 163 -7.28 3.33 2.40
CA ARG A 163 -7.16 2.58 1.17
C ARG A 163 -7.39 3.53 0.00
N PHE A 164 -6.43 3.61 -0.90
CA PHE A 164 -6.51 4.46 -2.08
C PHE A 164 -6.99 3.68 -3.30
N HIS A 165 -7.77 4.34 -4.14
CA HIS A 165 -8.33 3.77 -5.35
C HIS A 165 -7.99 4.67 -6.54
N LEU A 166 -7.33 4.10 -7.53
CA LEU A 166 -7.09 4.75 -8.81
C LEU A 166 -8.40 4.92 -9.56
N THR A 167 -8.50 6.02 -10.31
CA THR A 167 -9.65 6.31 -11.17
C THR A 167 -9.18 6.61 -12.59
N ALA A 168 -10.07 6.50 -13.56
CA ALA A 168 -9.80 6.90 -14.94
C ALA A 168 -9.74 8.43 -15.14
N GLY A 169 -10.06 9.21 -14.10
CA GLY A 169 -9.93 10.67 -14.06
C GLY A 169 -8.70 11.12 -13.29
N ASP A 170 -8.61 12.40 -13.03
CA ASP A 170 -7.51 13.03 -12.30
C ASP A 170 -7.69 13.01 -10.78
N ASP A 171 -8.69 12.26 -10.32
CA ASP A 171 -9.01 12.10 -8.91
C ASP A 171 -8.52 10.75 -8.38
N VAL A 172 -8.14 10.72 -7.11
CA VAL A 172 -7.89 9.49 -6.35
C VAL A 172 -8.98 9.33 -5.30
N GLY A 173 -9.57 8.14 -5.24
CA GLY A 173 -10.55 7.79 -4.22
C GLY A 173 -9.84 7.31 -2.96
N GLY A 174 -10.20 7.88 -1.80
CA GLY A 174 -9.77 7.39 -0.49
C GLY A 174 -10.95 6.82 0.29
N ILE A 175 -10.75 5.67 0.92
CA ILE A 175 -11.66 5.11 1.92
C ILE A 175 -10.86 4.95 3.19
N ALA A 176 -11.31 5.59 4.28
CA ALA A 176 -10.70 5.38 5.58
C ALA A 176 -10.81 3.89 5.92
N SER A 177 -9.68 3.26 6.15
CA SER A 177 -9.62 1.86 6.60
C SER A 177 -9.60 1.87 8.12
N GLU A 178 -10.55 1.19 8.73
CA GLU A 178 -10.41 0.82 10.13
C GLU A 178 -9.28 -0.21 10.21
N PHE A 179 -8.13 0.24 10.68
CA PHE A 179 -7.06 -0.66 11.05
C PHE A 179 -7.49 -1.36 12.36
N GLU A 180 -7.80 -2.65 12.28
CA GLU A 180 -7.91 -3.50 13.47
C GLU A 180 -6.52 -3.70 14.10
N GLY A 181 -6.03 -2.67 14.73
CA GLY A 181 -4.75 -2.69 15.39
C GLY A 181 -4.44 -1.28 15.89
N SER A 182 -4.90 -0.97 17.09
CA SER A 182 -4.87 0.33 17.76
C SER A 182 -3.48 0.97 17.96
N ASN A 183 -2.42 0.50 17.29
CA ASN A 183 -1.05 0.97 17.51
C ASN A 183 -0.41 1.68 16.31
N VAL A 184 -1.12 1.88 15.20
CA VAL A 184 -0.61 2.68 14.09
C VAL A 184 -0.63 4.15 14.49
N LYS A 185 0.44 4.61 15.10
CA LYS A 185 0.63 6.04 15.39
C LYS A 185 1.15 6.71 14.14
N LYS A 186 0.34 7.63 13.60
CA LYS A 186 0.78 8.52 12.54
C LYS A 186 2.00 9.29 13.01
N ARG A 187 3.03 9.30 12.18
CA ARG A 187 4.19 10.13 12.32
C ARG A 187 4.11 11.30 11.33
N TYR A 188 4.33 12.50 11.81
CA TYR A 188 4.36 13.68 10.96
C TYR A 188 5.76 13.87 10.36
N LEU A 189 5.90 13.59 9.07
CA LEU A 189 7.15 13.79 8.32
C LEU A 189 7.28 15.20 7.71
N GLY A 190 6.23 16.01 7.79
CA GLY A 190 6.20 17.33 7.17
C GLY A 190 7.23 18.33 7.69
N SER A 191 7.92 18.05 8.81
CA SER A 191 9.03 18.86 9.30
C SER A 191 10.38 18.46 8.71
N LEU A 192 10.56 17.21 8.31
CA LEU A 192 11.83 16.71 7.76
C LEU A 192 12.02 17.11 6.29
N ALA A 193 10.92 17.27 5.54
CA ALA A 193 10.98 17.66 4.14
C ALA A 193 11.32 19.16 3.91
N ARG A 194 11.32 19.98 4.95
CA ARG A 194 11.64 21.44 4.83
C ARG A 194 13.13 21.76 5.03
N ASP A 195 13.89 20.85 5.62
CA ASP A 195 15.30 21.11 5.97
C ASP A 195 16.28 20.40 5.05
N SER A 196 15.80 19.74 3.96
CA SER A 196 16.63 18.92 3.06
C SER A 196 16.65 19.38 1.60
N PHE A 197 16.21 20.64 1.31
CA PHE A 197 16.37 21.25 -0.02
C PHE A 197 16.90 22.66 0.07
#